data_c97245d283b73185cecf0e2ffac6a2d7
#
_entry.id   c97245d283b73185cecf0e2ffac6a2d7
#
_cell.length_a   1.000
_cell.length_b   1.000
_cell.length_c   1.000
_cell.angle_alpha   90.00
_cell.angle_beta   90.00
_cell.angle_gamma   90.00
#
_symmetry.space_group_name_H-M   'P 1'
#
loop_
_entity.id
_entity.type
_entity.pdbx_description
1 polymer ?
#
loop_
_entity_poly.entity_id
_entity_poly.type
_entity_poly.pdbx_seq_one_letter_code
_entity_poly.pdbx_strand_id
1 'polypeptide(L)'
;MKFRIAYLWLCVMCPLLGWAQINTDRVMAIGRNALYFEDYVLSIQYFNQVINAKPYLSEPYFFRGLAKINLDDYPGAESDCSESIERNPFVVNVYQVRGLARIHQNNLSGAIADYVKALELDPENINIWHNLALCRIRQEDYQAAKNDLNSMIYISPKYTKAYLMRGEVSLKQKDTLMAENDFNRAIEIDRYDPDTWASRAMLYLMQEKYKDAEGDLGKALHLSVRNPGLYINRALARYHQNNLRGAMADYDLALDIDPHNFIGHYNRGLLRAQVGDDNRAIEDFNFVIEMEPDNMMAIFNRGLLLEQTGDLRGAIKDYTTVLEEYPNFLVGYQCRGNARKKLGDRKGAEADELVLLKAHLDEQNGVKKPKADEEKTRKKSDKNMDNYRKIVVADNEGAESKYQNDYRGRVQDRNVSVELQPLF
;
A
#
# COMPACT_ATOMS: atom_id res chain seq x y z
N MET A 1 -23.54 -28.76 75.38
CA MET A 1 -24.55 -27.97 74.62
C MET A 1 -23.86 -26.86 73.75
N LYS A 2 -22.77 -26.23 74.18
CA LYS A 2 -22.08 -25.12 73.45
C LYS A 2 -21.40 -25.54 72.12
N PHE A 3 -20.94 -26.77 71.99
CA PHE A 3 -20.31 -27.27 70.75
C PHE A 3 -21.30 -27.60 69.62
N ARG A 4 -22.53 -27.98 69.93
CA ARG A 4 -23.56 -28.29 68.90
C ARG A 4 -24.18 -27.06 68.27
N ILE A 5 -24.17 -25.92 68.96
CA ILE A 5 -24.65 -24.64 68.45
C ILE A 5 -23.63 -24.03 67.47
N ALA A 6 -22.31 -24.20 67.73
CA ALA A 6 -21.25 -23.73 66.83
C ALA A 6 -21.24 -24.47 65.48
N TYR A 7 -21.51 -25.78 65.49
CA TYR A 7 -21.63 -26.58 64.25
C TYR A 7 -22.88 -26.21 63.46
N LEU A 8 -24.00 -25.90 64.11
CA LEU A 8 -25.21 -25.44 63.40
C LEU A 8 -24.98 -24.04 62.73
N TRP A 9 -24.25 -23.13 63.38
CA TRP A 9 -23.89 -21.83 62.78
C TRP A 9 -22.92 -21.98 61.66
N LEU A 10 -21.96 -22.89 61.68
CA LEU A 10 -21.05 -23.17 60.58
C LEU A 10 -21.76 -23.76 59.35
N CYS A 11 -22.74 -24.64 59.56
CA CYS A 11 -23.55 -25.22 58.49
C CYS A 11 -24.59 -24.28 57.90
N VAL A 12 -25.05 -23.25 58.64
CA VAL A 12 -25.97 -22.22 58.14
C VAL A 12 -25.23 -21.10 57.42
N MET A 13 -23.97 -20.83 57.76
CA MET A 13 -23.16 -19.83 57.05
C MET A 13 -22.55 -20.36 55.76
N CYS A 14 -22.37 -21.68 55.58
CA CYS A 14 -21.86 -22.28 54.32
C CYS A 14 -22.76 -22.03 53.09
N PRO A 15 -24.10 -21.99 53.14
CA PRO A 15 -24.91 -21.66 51.99
C PRO A 15 -25.04 -20.16 51.71
N LEU A 16 -24.60 -19.28 52.63
CA LEU A 16 -24.60 -17.82 52.42
C LEU A 16 -23.39 -17.29 51.69
N LEU A 17 -22.35 -18.09 51.45
CA LEU A 17 -21.36 -17.88 50.44
C LEU A 17 -21.90 -18.35 49.08
N GLY A 18 -23.11 -17.95 48.73
CA GLY A 18 -23.65 -18.01 47.39
C GLY A 18 -22.68 -17.17 46.54
N TRP A 19 -21.83 -17.87 45.84
CA TRP A 19 -21.04 -17.27 44.79
C TRP A 19 -22.04 -16.55 43.89
N ALA A 20 -21.99 -15.23 43.87
CA ALA A 20 -22.75 -14.44 42.92
C ALA A 20 -22.33 -14.93 41.53
N GLN A 21 -23.11 -15.89 41.02
CA GLN A 21 -22.80 -16.49 39.74
C GLN A 21 -22.98 -15.43 38.69
N ILE A 22 -21.86 -14.95 38.17
CA ILE A 22 -21.86 -13.93 37.14
C ILE A 22 -22.74 -14.41 35.99
N ASN A 23 -23.76 -13.64 35.63
CA ASN A 23 -24.58 -13.95 34.47
C ASN A 23 -23.75 -13.69 33.21
N THR A 24 -23.00 -14.69 32.78
CA THR A 24 -22.09 -14.64 31.65
C THR A 24 -22.77 -14.22 30.36
N ASP A 25 -24.03 -14.55 30.14
CA ASP A 25 -24.77 -14.19 28.92
C ASP A 25 -25.06 -12.70 28.89
N ARG A 26 -25.39 -12.11 30.05
CA ARG A 26 -25.57 -10.66 30.18
C ARG A 26 -24.22 -9.92 29.99
N VAL A 27 -23.16 -10.44 30.59
CA VAL A 27 -21.80 -9.84 30.45
C VAL A 27 -21.33 -9.93 29.01
N MET A 28 -21.55 -11.05 28.31
CA MET A 28 -21.30 -11.20 26.88
C MET A 28 -22.08 -10.19 26.05
N ALA A 29 -23.36 -9.98 26.35
CA ALA A 29 -24.16 -8.98 25.63
C ALA A 29 -23.65 -7.57 25.83
N ILE A 30 -23.21 -7.20 27.05
CA ILE A 30 -22.61 -5.88 27.33
C ILE A 30 -21.29 -5.74 26.60
N GLY A 31 -20.42 -6.76 26.60
CA GLY A 31 -19.16 -6.76 25.87
C GLY A 31 -19.35 -6.59 24.36
N ARG A 32 -20.34 -7.27 23.76
CA ARG A 32 -20.68 -7.10 22.34
C ARG A 32 -21.25 -5.71 22.04
N ASN A 33 -22.04 -5.14 22.94
CA ASN A 33 -22.52 -3.76 22.78
C ASN A 33 -21.37 -2.76 22.85
N ALA A 34 -20.45 -2.91 23.81
CA ALA A 34 -19.25 -2.07 23.87
C ALA A 34 -18.42 -2.16 22.58
N LEU A 35 -18.24 -3.37 22.04
CA LEU A 35 -17.58 -3.60 20.76
C LEU A 35 -18.31 -2.90 19.59
N TYR A 36 -19.63 -2.97 19.56
CA TYR A 36 -20.45 -2.31 18.53
C TYR A 36 -20.33 -0.78 18.58
N PHE A 37 -20.20 -0.20 19.77
CA PHE A 37 -19.98 1.23 19.97
C PHE A 37 -18.49 1.63 19.96
N GLU A 38 -17.62 0.75 19.46
CA GLU A 38 -16.19 0.96 19.30
C GLU A 38 -15.42 1.22 20.63
N ASP A 39 -16.03 0.88 21.78
CA ASP A 39 -15.33 0.88 23.07
C ASP A 39 -14.62 -0.47 23.27
N TYR A 40 -13.51 -0.61 22.53
CA TYR A 40 -12.78 -1.87 22.45
C TYR A 40 -12.15 -2.26 23.80
N VAL A 41 -11.67 -1.28 24.56
CA VAL A 41 -11.04 -1.52 25.86
C VAL A 41 -12.07 -2.07 26.85
N LEU A 42 -13.24 -1.42 26.92
CA LEU A 42 -14.34 -1.88 27.78
C LEU A 42 -14.85 -3.27 27.35
N SER A 43 -14.95 -3.51 26.05
CA SER A 43 -15.37 -4.81 25.52
C SER A 43 -14.41 -5.94 25.96
N ILE A 44 -13.09 -5.71 25.88
CA ILE A 44 -12.06 -6.64 26.35
C ILE A 44 -12.23 -6.95 27.83
N GLN A 45 -12.54 -5.96 28.66
CA GLN A 45 -12.78 -6.13 30.09
C GLN A 45 -13.94 -7.09 30.37
N TYR A 46 -15.06 -6.91 29.66
CA TYR A 46 -16.22 -7.79 29.80
C TYR A 46 -15.92 -9.20 29.30
N PHE A 47 -15.23 -9.36 28.17
CA PHE A 47 -14.85 -10.70 27.69
C PHE A 47 -13.87 -11.40 28.63
N ASN A 48 -12.96 -10.67 29.27
CA ASN A 48 -12.09 -11.20 30.32
C ASN A 48 -12.89 -11.77 31.50
N GLN A 49 -13.96 -11.08 31.94
CA GLN A 49 -14.85 -11.61 33.00
C GLN A 49 -15.49 -12.91 32.61
N VAL A 50 -15.99 -13.01 31.36
CA VAL A 50 -16.61 -14.25 30.86
C VAL A 50 -15.59 -15.36 30.76
N ILE A 51 -14.38 -15.09 30.25
CA ILE A 51 -13.30 -16.08 30.12
C ILE A 51 -12.90 -16.59 31.50
N ASN A 52 -12.75 -15.70 32.48
CA ASN A 52 -12.41 -16.11 33.86
C ASN A 52 -13.49 -17.00 34.50
N ALA A 53 -14.76 -16.70 34.21
CA ALA A 53 -15.90 -17.50 34.74
C ALA A 53 -16.11 -18.81 33.98
N LYS A 54 -15.94 -18.81 32.66
CA LYS A 54 -16.17 -19.93 31.76
C LYS A 54 -15.13 -20.07 30.69
N PRO A 55 -13.91 -20.52 31.02
CA PRO A 55 -12.75 -20.55 30.08
C PRO A 55 -12.91 -21.54 28.92
N TYR A 56 -13.92 -22.40 28.98
CA TYR A 56 -14.21 -23.40 27.94
C TYR A 56 -15.06 -22.86 26.79
N LEU A 57 -15.61 -21.63 26.90
CA LEU A 57 -16.38 -21.01 25.84
C LEU A 57 -15.44 -20.45 24.76
N SER A 58 -15.73 -20.70 23.48
CA SER A 58 -14.98 -20.18 22.35
C SER A 58 -15.31 -18.70 22.03
N GLU A 59 -16.59 -18.34 22.19
CA GLU A 59 -17.15 -17.06 21.78
C GLU A 59 -16.46 -15.83 22.41
N PRO A 60 -16.19 -15.77 23.74
CA PRO A 60 -15.56 -14.60 24.35
C PRO A 60 -14.11 -14.38 23.87
N TYR A 61 -13.39 -15.44 23.55
CA TYR A 61 -12.05 -15.31 22.94
C TYR A 61 -12.15 -14.72 21.54
N PHE A 62 -13.10 -15.17 20.73
CA PHE A 62 -13.33 -14.62 19.40
C PHE A 62 -13.60 -13.10 19.44
N PHE A 63 -14.55 -12.66 20.25
CA PHE A 63 -14.90 -11.24 20.35
C PHE A 63 -13.77 -10.40 20.97
N ARG A 64 -13.00 -10.97 21.92
CA ARG A 64 -11.82 -10.31 22.45
C ARG A 64 -10.73 -10.16 21.39
N GLY A 65 -10.49 -11.19 20.58
CA GLY A 65 -9.60 -11.12 19.42
C GLY A 65 -10.03 -10.07 18.41
N LEU A 66 -11.33 -9.96 18.14
CA LEU A 66 -11.88 -8.93 17.26
C LEU A 66 -11.69 -7.51 17.84
N ALA A 67 -11.86 -7.33 19.14
CA ALA A 67 -11.58 -6.04 19.80
C ALA A 67 -10.09 -5.68 19.72
N LYS A 68 -9.20 -6.66 19.90
CA LYS A 68 -7.74 -6.47 19.82
C LYS A 68 -7.27 -6.10 18.42
N ILE A 69 -7.84 -6.65 17.35
CA ILE A 69 -7.55 -6.23 15.98
C ILE A 69 -7.79 -4.73 15.81
N ASN A 70 -8.90 -4.22 16.33
CA ASN A 70 -9.24 -2.80 16.24
C ASN A 70 -8.35 -1.89 17.12
N LEU A 71 -7.56 -2.47 18.00
CA LEU A 71 -6.53 -1.80 18.80
C LEU A 71 -5.11 -2.07 18.28
N ASP A 72 -4.95 -2.64 17.08
CA ASP A 72 -3.67 -3.02 16.46
C ASP A 72 -2.86 -4.08 17.28
N ASP A 73 -3.50 -4.75 18.27
CA ASP A 73 -2.89 -5.87 18.98
C ASP A 73 -3.06 -7.18 18.18
N TYR A 74 -2.37 -7.26 17.04
CA TYR A 74 -2.45 -8.42 16.14
C TYR A 74 -1.94 -9.72 16.76
N PRO A 75 -0.82 -9.73 17.53
CA PRO A 75 -0.38 -10.94 18.21
C PRO A 75 -1.40 -11.43 19.27
N GLY A 76 -1.97 -10.51 20.03
CA GLY A 76 -3.00 -10.84 21.02
C GLY A 76 -4.30 -11.34 20.37
N ALA A 77 -4.66 -10.78 19.20
CA ALA A 77 -5.81 -11.24 18.42
C ALA A 77 -5.59 -12.64 17.84
N GLU A 78 -4.40 -12.94 17.30
CA GLU A 78 -4.04 -14.27 16.80
C GLU A 78 -4.09 -15.32 17.91
N SER A 79 -3.57 -14.99 19.11
CA SER A 79 -3.62 -15.87 20.28
C SER A 79 -5.06 -16.17 20.68
N ASP A 80 -5.89 -15.13 20.82
CA ASP A 80 -7.31 -15.30 21.21
C ASP A 80 -8.10 -16.08 20.17
N CYS A 81 -7.91 -15.82 18.89
CA CYS A 81 -8.55 -16.61 17.84
C CYS A 81 -8.09 -18.07 17.86
N SER A 82 -6.84 -18.35 18.18
CA SER A 82 -6.33 -19.72 18.32
C SER A 82 -6.99 -20.43 19.49
N GLU A 83 -7.13 -19.78 20.65
CA GLU A 83 -7.86 -20.28 21.79
C GLU A 83 -9.36 -20.55 21.46
N SER A 84 -9.96 -19.66 20.66
CA SER A 84 -11.34 -19.84 20.18
C SER A 84 -11.49 -21.06 19.27
N ILE A 85 -10.58 -21.25 18.31
CA ILE A 85 -10.57 -22.39 17.37
C ILE A 85 -10.34 -23.72 18.10
N GLU A 86 -9.47 -23.74 19.10
CA GLU A 86 -9.19 -24.94 19.89
C GLU A 86 -10.47 -25.45 20.61
N ARG A 87 -11.34 -24.52 21.04
CA ARG A 87 -12.62 -24.83 21.69
C ARG A 87 -13.75 -25.14 20.72
N ASN A 88 -13.78 -24.44 19.59
CA ASN A 88 -14.77 -24.65 18.54
C ASN A 88 -14.17 -24.40 17.15
N PRO A 89 -13.74 -25.44 16.44
CA PRO A 89 -13.09 -25.30 15.13
C PRO A 89 -14.06 -25.06 13.95
N PHE A 90 -15.37 -24.96 14.22
CA PHE A 90 -16.38 -24.85 13.16
C PHE A 90 -16.89 -23.41 12.96
N VAL A 91 -16.25 -22.41 13.55
CA VAL A 91 -16.66 -21.01 13.45
C VAL A 91 -15.83 -20.31 12.37
N VAL A 92 -16.43 -20.09 11.20
CA VAL A 92 -15.80 -19.48 10.02
C VAL A 92 -15.12 -18.14 10.33
N ASN A 93 -15.84 -17.26 11.04
CA ASN A 93 -15.38 -15.89 11.32
C ASN A 93 -14.09 -15.85 12.15
N VAL A 94 -13.82 -16.86 12.98
CA VAL A 94 -12.61 -16.89 13.79
C VAL A 94 -11.37 -17.07 12.93
N TYR A 95 -11.45 -17.92 11.90
CA TYR A 95 -10.37 -18.08 10.92
C TYR A 95 -10.15 -16.81 10.10
N GLN A 96 -11.23 -16.10 9.73
CA GLN A 96 -11.11 -14.82 9.02
C GLN A 96 -10.37 -13.78 9.87
N VAL A 97 -10.74 -13.63 11.13
CA VAL A 97 -10.12 -12.68 12.06
C VAL A 97 -8.65 -13.05 12.32
N ARG A 98 -8.34 -14.35 12.53
CA ARG A 98 -6.95 -14.80 12.70
C ARG A 98 -6.14 -14.60 11.43
N GLY A 99 -6.71 -14.89 10.27
CA GLY A 99 -6.07 -14.62 8.97
C GLY A 99 -5.75 -13.14 8.80
N LEU A 100 -6.67 -12.25 9.16
CA LEU A 100 -6.42 -10.79 9.12
C LEU A 100 -5.29 -10.39 10.09
N ALA A 101 -5.30 -10.88 11.32
CA ALA A 101 -4.22 -10.63 12.29
C ALA A 101 -2.86 -11.07 11.75
N ARG A 102 -2.81 -12.22 11.06
CA ARG A 102 -1.61 -12.77 10.42
C ARG A 102 -1.13 -11.94 9.24
N ILE A 103 -2.04 -11.36 8.44
CA ILE A 103 -1.69 -10.44 7.35
C ILE A 103 -0.94 -9.22 7.90
N HIS A 104 -1.45 -8.62 8.97
CA HIS A 104 -0.81 -7.45 9.59
C HIS A 104 0.55 -7.78 10.23
N GLN A 105 0.77 -9.03 10.60
CA GLN A 105 2.07 -9.54 11.06
C GLN A 105 2.97 -10.02 9.92
N ASN A 106 2.59 -9.78 8.66
CA ASN A 106 3.27 -10.28 7.46
C ASN A 106 3.40 -11.81 7.36
N ASN A 107 2.55 -12.55 8.09
CA ASN A 107 2.47 -14.02 8.04
C ASN A 107 1.43 -14.44 7.00
N LEU A 108 1.74 -14.22 5.72
CA LEU A 108 0.82 -14.50 4.62
C LEU A 108 0.50 -16.00 4.50
N SER A 109 1.48 -16.88 4.71
CA SER A 109 1.26 -18.33 4.63
C SER A 109 0.30 -18.83 5.70
N GLY A 110 0.40 -18.31 6.93
CA GLY A 110 -0.54 -18.60 8.00
C GLY A 110 -1.95 -18.07 7.71
N ALA A 111 -2.06 -16.88 7.13
CA ALA A 111 -3.34 -16.30 6.71
C ALA A 111 -4.02 -17.14 5.61
N ILE A 112 -3.25 -17.57 4.60
CA ILE A 112 -3.76 -18.46 3.53
C ILE A 112 -4.30 -19.76 4.12
N ALA A 113 -3.59 -20.40 5.06
CA ALA A 113 -4.06 -21.61 5.70
C ALA A 113 -5.40 -21.40 6.45
N ASP A 114 -5.54 -20.24 7.11
CA ASP A 114 -6.81 -19.89 7.80
C ASP A 114 -7.94 -19.65 6.79
N TYR A 115 -7.71 -18.91 5.71
CA TYR A 115 -8.75 -18.68 4.70
C TYR A 115 -9.15 -19.96 3.97
N VAL A 116 -8.20 -20.84 3.65
CA VAL A 116 -8.51 -22.16 3.09
C VAL A 116 -9.39 -22.95 4.05
N LYS A 117 -9.04 -22.95 5.35
CA LYS A 117 -9.86 -23.64 6.36
C LYS A 117 -11.25 -23.03 6.53
N ALA A 118 -11.36 -21.70 6.46
CA ALA A 118 -12.64 -21.00 6.46
C ALA A 118 -13.51 -21.38 5.25
N LEU A 119 -12.91 -21.54 4.06
CA LEU A 119 -13.62 -21.96 2.84
C LEU A 119 -14.04 -23.43 2.84
N GLU A 120 -13.37 -24.31 3.60
CA GLU A 120 -13.89 -25.68 3.83
C GLU A 120 -15.23 -25.67 4.59
N LEU A 121 -15.44 -24.64 5.43
CA LEU A 121 -16.67 -24.48 6.22
C LEU A 121 -17.75 -23.66 5.51
N ASP A 122 -17.34 -22.66 4.72
CA ASP A 122 -18.22 -21.76 3.97
C ASP A 122 -17.65 -21.51 2.57
N PRO A 123 -17.84 -22.45 1.60
CA PRO A 123 -17.23 -22.38 0.28
C PRO A 123 -17.72 -21.24 -0.61
N GLU A 124 -18.91 -20.68 -0.32
CA GLU A 124 -19.52 -19.62 -1.13
C GLU A 124 -19.21 -18.21 -0.65
N ASN A 125 -18.39 -18.06 0.39
CA ASN A 125 -18.07 -16.76 0.99
C ASN A 125 -17.08 -15.97 0.14
N ILE A 126 -17.59 -15.04 -0.65
CA ILE A 126 -16.81 -14.20 -1.55
C ILE A 126 -15.76 -13.39 -0.82
N ASN A 127 -16.02 -12.92 0.40
CA ASN A 127 -15.05 -12.12 1.16
C ASN A 127 -13.82 -12.96 1.56
N ILE A 128 -14.02 -14.24 1.86
CA ILE A 128 -12.90 -15.14 2.18
C ILE A 128 -12.07 -15.41 0.92
N TRP A 129 -12.72 -15.72 -0.20
CA TRP A 129 -12.03 -15.85 -1.50
C TRP A 129 -11.25 -14.60 -1.89
N HIS A 130 -11.85 -13.42 -1.68
CA HIS A 130 -11.20 -12.13 -1.94
C HIS A 130 -9.90 -11.99 -1.13
N ASN A 131 -9.97 -12.21 0.19
CA ASN A 131 -8.80 -12.10 1.07
C ASN A 131 -7.74 -13.16 0.76
N LEU A 132 -8.16 -14.37 0.41
CA LEU A 132 -7.25 -15.44 -0.02
C LEU A 132 -6.50 -15.05 -1.30
N ALA A 133 -7.22 -14.55 -2.31
CA ALA A 133 -6.63 -14.09 -3.55
C ALA A 133 -5.63 -12.93 -3.31
N LEU A 134 -5.97 -11.97 -2.45
CA LEU A 134 -5.06 -10.87 -2.07
C LEU A 134 -3.77 -11.41 -1.42
N CYS A 135 -3.87 -12.36 -0.49
CA CYS A 135 -2.69 -12.96 0.14
C CYS A 135 -1.79 -13.64 -0.89
N ARG A 136 -2.37 -14.38 -1.85
CA ARG A 136 -1.61 -15.04 -2.91
C ARG A 136 -0.98 -14.05 -3.89
N ILE A 137 -1.68 -12.97 -4.23
CA ILE A 137 -1.12 -11.87 -5.04
C ILE A 137 0.09 -11.26 -4.35
N ARG A 138 0.01 -11.00 -3.03
CA ARG A 138 1.15 -10.48 -2.25
C ARG A 138 2.33 -11.45 -2.14
N GLN A 139 2.05 -12.76 -2.21
CA GLN A 139 3.10 -13.80 -2.29
C GLN A 139 3.61 -14.02 -3.72
N GLU A 140 3.10 -13.29 -4.70
CA GLU A 140 3.39 -13.45 -6.12
C GLU A 140 2.99 -14.84 -6.68
N ASP A 141 2.15 -15.60 -5.97
CA ASP A 141 1.55 -16.83 -6.49
C ASP A 141 0.34 -16.50 -7.37
N TYR A 142 0.65 -15.92 -8.52
CA TYR A 142 -0.35 -15.43 -9.46
C TYR A 142 -1.25 -16.54 -10.03
N GLN A 143 -0.71 -17.78 -10.16
CA GLN A 143 -1.52 -18.87 -10.69
C GLN A 143 -2.58 -19.32 -9.69
N ALA A 144 -2.24 -19.47 -8.42
CA ALA A 144 -3.20 -19.80 -7.39
C ALA A 144 -4.21 -18.66 -7.17
N ALA A 145 -3.76 -17.39 -7.21
CA ALA A 145 -4.65 -16.23 -7.15
C ALA A 145 -5.69 -16.23 -8.29
N LYS A 146 -5.27 -16.54 -9.55
CA LYS A 146 -6.22 -16.67 -10.68
C LYS A 146 -7.25 -17.76 -10.46
N ASN A 147 -6.88 -18.88 -9.86
CA ASN A 147 -7.82 -19.96 -9.55
C ASN A 147 -8.86 -19.51 -8.52
N ASP A 148 -8.43 -18.80 -7.47
CA ASP A 148 -9.35 -18.25 -6.47
C ASP A 148 -10.33 -17.23 -7.09
N LEU A 149 -9.81 -16.34 -7.93
CA LEU A 149 -10.62 -15.35 -8.64
C LEU A 149 -11.59 -15.99 -9.63
N ASN A 150 -11.22 -17.11 -10.27
CA ASN A 150 -12.14 -17.90 -11.08
C ASN A 150 -13.27 -18.49 -10.23
N SER A 151 -12.95 -18.98 -9.01
CA SER A 151 -13.97 -19.47 -8.07
C SER A 151 -14.92 -18.34 -7.66
N MET A 152 -14.41 -17.14 -7.37
CA MET A 152 -15.23 -15.95 -7.08
C MET A 152 -16.17 -15.61 -8.23
N ILE A 153 -15.68 -15.62 -9.47
CA ILE A 153 -16.48 -15.33 -10.68
C ILE A 153 -17.53 -16.41 -10.89
N TYR A 154 -17.21 -17.67 -10.61
CA TYR A 154 -18.17 -18.77 -10.70
C TYR A 154 -19.32 -18.62 -9.69
N ILE A 155 -18.98 -18.28 -8.44
CA ILE A 155 -19.96 -18.07 -7.36
C ILE A 155 -20.79 -16.80 -7.62
N SER A 156 -20.13 -15.71 -8.04
CA SER A 156 -20.79 -14.43 -8.31
C SER A 156 -20.34 -13.82 -9.62
N PRO A 157 -20.97 -14.16 -10.77
CA PRO A 157 -20.59 -13.68 -12.10
C PRO A 157 -20.74 -12.16 -12.32
N LYS A 158 -21.38 -11.46 -11.37
CA LYS A 158 -21.53 -9.99 -11.40
C LYS A 158 -20.65 -9.27 -10.38
N TYR A 159 -19.73 -9.96 -9.73
CA TYR A 159 -18.82 -9.34 -8.77
C TYR A 159 -17.64 -8.68 -9.50
N THR A 160 -17.77 -7.40 -9.81
CA THR A 160 -16.83 -6.61 -10.62
C THR A 160 -15.39 -6.70 -10.14
N LYS A 161 -15.17 -6.65 -8.80
CA LYS A 161 -13.83 -6.70 -8.20
C LYS A 161 -13.04 -7.97 -8.56
N ALA A 162 -13.73 -9.11 -8.75
CA ALA A 162 -13.02 -10.34 -9.14
C ALA A 162 -12.41 -10.26 -10.54
N TYR A 163 -13.12 -9.62 -11.49
CA TYR A 163 -12.60 -9.38 -12.83
C TYR A 163 -11.45 -8.36 -12.80
N LEU A 164 -11.56 -7.26 -12.04
CA LEU A 164 -10.48 -6.28 -11.88
C LEU A 164 -9.22 -6.94 -11.36
N MET A 165 -9.32 -7.66 -10.23
CA MET A 165 -8.17 -8.35 -9.64
C MET A 165 -7.56 -9.39 -10.58
N ARG A 166 -8.40 -10.16 -11.34
CA ARG A 166 -7.89 -11.15 -12.29
C ARG A 166 -7.21 -10.50 -13.49
N GLY A 167 -7.73 -9.37 -13.96
CA GLY A 167 -7.10 -8.54 -14.98
C GLY A 167 -5.73 -8.01 -14.53
N GLU A 168 -5.63 -7.48 -13.30
CA GLU A 168 -4.37 -7.00 -12.72
C GLU A 168 -3.34 -8.13 -12.55
N VAL A 169 -3.77 -9.29 -12.07
CA VAL A 169 -2.90 -10.48 -11.99
C VAL A 169 -2.43 -10.91 -13.38
N SER A 170 -3.30 -10.83 -14.40
CA SER A 170 -2.95 -11.14 -15.78
C SER A 170 -1.92 -10.16 -16.33
N LEU A 171 -1.99 -8.85 -15.98
CA LEU A 171 -0.97 -7.87 -16.33
C LEU A 171 0.39 -8.19 -15.68
N LYS A 172 0.41 -8.61 -14.41
CA LYS A 172 1.67 -9.05 -13.76
C LYS A 172 2.30 -10.26 -14.50
N GLN A 173 1.47 -11.10 -15.09
CA GLN A 173 1.90 -12.24 -15.93
C GLN A 173 2.13 -11.86 -17.40
N LYS A 174 2.00 -10.59 -17.79
CA LYS A 174 2.12 -10.06 -19.15
C LYS A 174 1.05 -10.61 -20.12
N ASP A 175 -0.04 -11.15 -19.61
CA ASP A 175 -1.21 -11.59 -20.39
C ASP A 175 -2.17 -10.40 -20.59
N THR A 176 -1.79 -9.54 -21.51
CA THR A 176 -2.55 -8.29 -21.78
C THR A 176 -3.92 -8.55 -22.40
N LEU A 177 -4.07 -9.64 -23.14
CA LEU A 177 -5.33 -10.00 -23.78
C LEU A 177 -6.38 -10.43 -22.74
N MET A 178 -5.98 -11.28 -21.80
CA MET A 178 -6.87 -11.68 -20.71
C MET A 178 -7.23 -10.49 -19.80
N ALA A 179 -6.25 -9.62 -19.52
CA ALA A 179 -6.49 -8.40 -18.75
C ALA A 179 -7.52 -7.49 -19.42
N GLU A 180 -7.38 -7.26 -20.74
CA GLU A 180 -8.33 -6.41 -21.49
C GLU A 180 -9.75 -7.00 -21.47
N ASN A 181 -9.88 -8.33 -21.66
CA ASN A 181 -11.16 -9.01 -21.58
C ASN A 181 -11.82 -8.88 -20.21
N ASP A 182 -11.05 -9.02 -19.14
CA ASP A 182 -11.54 -8.90 -17.78
C ASP A 182 -11.98 -7.46 -17.46
N PHE A 183 -11.20 -6.46 -17.84
CA PHE A 183 -11.57 -5.06 -17.65
C PHE A 183 -12.80 -4.67 -18.48
N ASN A 184 -12.89 -5.16 -19.71
CA ASN A 184 -14.10 -4.98 -20.53
C ASN A 184 -15.32 -5.57 -19.82
N ARG A 185 -15.18 -6.79 -19.27
CA ARG A 185 -16.26 -7.46 -18.54
C ARG A 185 -16.65 -6.70 -17.27
N ALA A 186 -15.67 -6.18 -16.53
CA ALA A 186 -15.92 -5.34 -15.36
C ALA A 186 -16.75 -4.10 -15.73
N ILE A 187 -16.39 -3.40 -16.82
CA ILE A 187 -17.12 -2.21 -17.33
C ILE A 187 -18.55 -2.56 -17.77
N GLU A 188 -18.74 -3.74 -18.41
CA GLU A 188 -20.10 -4.19 -18.78
C GLU A 188 -20.99 -4.43 -17.56
N ILE A 189 -20.42 -4.95 -16.47
CA ILE A 189 -21.15 -5.23 -15.23
C ILE A 189 -21.45 -3.93 -14.49
N ASP A 190 -20.46 -3.07 -14.30
CA ASP A 190 -20.62 -1.78 -13.62
C ASP A 190 -19.84 -0.67 -14.36
N ARG A 191 -20.56 0.09 -15.18
CA ARG A 191 -20.02 1.24 -15.91
C ARG A 191 -19.83 2.49 -15.04
N TYR A 192 -20.35 2.49 -13.82
CA TYR A 192 -20.31 3.63 -12.91
C TYR A 192 -19.19 3.50 -11.88
N ASP A 193 -18.47 2.40 -11.88
CA ASP A 193 -17.26 2.23 -11.07
C ASP A 193 -16.06 2.88 -11.78
N PRO A 194 -15.46 3.96 -11.23
CA PRO A 194 -14.31 4.63 -11.83
C PRO A 194 -13.08 3.74 -11.92
N ASP A 195 -12.92 2.78 -10.99
CA ASP A 195 -11.74 1.92 -10.92
C ASP A 195 -11.67 0.96 -12.13
N THR A 196 -12.82 0.59 -12.70
CA THR A 196 -12.86 -0.26 -13.90
C THR A 196 -12.28 0.44 -15.13
N TRP A 197 -12.67 1.72 -15.33
CA TRP A 197 -12.14 2.56 -16.40
C TRP A 197 -10.67 2.88 -16.20
N ALA A 198 -10.26 3.18 -14.95
CA ALA A 198 -8.88 3.45 -14.61
C ALA A 198 -7.96 2.25 -14.89
N SER A 199 -8.38 1.03 -14.50
CA SER A 199 -7.59 -0.19 -14.73
C SER A 199 -7.40 -0.47 -16.21
N ARG A 200 -8.44 -0.31 -17.04
CA ARG A 200 -8.30 -0.47 -18.50
C ARG A 200 -7.44 0.64 -19.13
N ALA A 201 -7.56 1.86 -18.64
CA ALA A 201 -6.71 2.96 -19.09
C ALA A 201 -5.23 2.71 -18.79
N MET A 202 -4.90 2.13 -17.62
CA MET A 202 -3.52 1.72 -17.28
C MET A 202 -2.99 0.68 -18.25
N LEU A 203 -3.79 -0.32 -18.64
CA LEU A 203 -3.43 -1.26 -19.68
C LEU A 203 -3.13 -0.53 -21.01
N TYR A 204 -3.97 0.42 -21.41
CA TYR A 204 -3.78 1.18 -22.64
C TYR A 204 -2.54 2.08 -22.59
N LEU A 205 -2.20 2.67 -21.43
CA LEU A 205 -0.93 3.39 -21.25
C LEU A 205 0.28 2.46 -21.43
N MET A 206 0.23 1.25 -20.86
CA MET A 206 1.29 0.24 -21.03
C MET A 206 1.44 -0.21 -22.49
N GLN A 207 0.35 -0.21 -23.26
CA GLN A 207 0.33 -0.55 -24.69
C GLN A 207 0.60 0.66 -25.60
N GLU A 208 0.91 1.84 -25.02
CA GLU A 208 1.10 3.11 -25.74
C GLU A 208 -0.14 3.56 -26.58
N LYS A 209 -1.31 3.03 -26.24
CA LYS A 209 -2.61 3.42 -26.82
C LYS A 209 -3.15 4.68 -26.13
N TYR A 210 -2.41 5.78 -26.25
CA TYR A 210 -2.66 7.00 -25.47
C TYR A 210 -4.03 7.63 -25.68
N LYS A 211 -4.60 7.54 -26.88
CA LYS A 211 -5.94 8.08 -27.18
C LYS A 211 -7.04 7.30 -26.44
N ASP A 212 -6.93 5.98 -26.42
CA ASP A 212 -7.89 5.13 -25.72
C ASP A 212 -7.76 5.30 -24.21
N ALA A 213 -6.53 5.40 -23.72
CA ALA A 213 -6.24 5.71 -22.32
C ALA A 213 -6.84 7.06 -21.88
N GLU A 214 -6.67 8.13 -22.68
CA GLU A 214 -7.27 9.44 -22.39
C GLU A 214 -8.79 9.35 -22.32
N GLY A 215 -9.43 8.59 -23.24
CA GLY A 215 -10.87 8.38 -23.26
C GLY A 215 -11.40 7.69 -22.01
N ASP A 216 -10.75 6.63 -21.57
CA ASP A 216 -11.14 5.89 -20.37
C ASP A 216 -10.86 6.68 -19.09
N LEU A 217 -9.71 7.36 -18.99
CA LEU A 217 -9.41 8.26 -17.87
C LEU A 217 -10.40 9.44 -17.80
N GLY A 218 -10.86 9.94 -18.95
CA GLY A 218 -11.91 10.93 -19.00
C GLY A 218 -13.22 10.44 -18.38
N LYS A 219 -13.60 9.18 -18.62
CA LYS A 219 -14.77 8.54 -17.99
C LYS A 219 -14.58 8.31 -16.51
N ALA A 220 -13.41 7.80 -16.10
CA ALA A 220 -13.07 7.62 -14.69
C ALA A 220 -13.13 8.95 -13.92
N LEU A 221 -12.61 10.03 -14.49
CA LEU A 221 -12.64 11.38 -13.90
C LEU A 221 -14.03 11.96 -13.83
N HIS A 222 -14.92 11.64 -14.78
CA HIS A 222 -16.33 12.06 -14.71
C HIS A 222 -17.03 11.42 -13.50
N LEU A 223 -16.62 10.20 -13.11
CA LEU A 223 -17.19 9.46 -11.98
C LEU A 223 -16.47 9.80 -10.65
N SER A 224 -15.18 10.09 -10.70
CA SER A 224 -14.34 10.39 -9.52
C SER A 224 -13.46 11.62 -9.75
N VAL A 225 -14.03 12.81 -9.54
CA VAL A 225 -13.39 14.11 -9.85
C VAL A 225 -12.23 14.45 -8.91
N ARG A 226 -12.11 13.79 -7.74
CA ARG A 226 -11.12 14.13 -6.71
C ARG A 226 -9.97 13.12 -6.61
N ASN A 227 -9.67 12.40 -7.66
CA ASN A 227 -8.54 11.48 -7.70
C ASN A 227 -7.37 12.10 -8.48
N PRO A 228 -6.30 12.60 -7.83
CA PRO A 228 -5.18 13.25 -8.50
C PRO A 228 -4.43 12.30 -9.44
N GLY A 229 -4.34 11.00 -9.11
CA GLY A 229 -3.67 9.99 -9.95
C GLY A 229 -4.31 9.86 -11.34
N LEU A 230 -5.64 9.96 -11.44
CA LEU A 230 -6.33 9.91 -12.74
C LEU A 230 -5.98 11.12 -13.62
N TYR A 231 -5.85 12.31 -13.03
CA TYR A 231 -5.41 13.50 -13.78
C TYR A 231 -3.96 13.36 -14.23
N ILE A 232 -3.05 12.88 -13.38
CA ILE A 232 -1.65 12.65 -13.72
C ILE A 232 -1.52 11.66 -14.89
N ASN A 233 -2.27 10.56 -14.84
CA ASN A 233 -2.25 9.56 -15.89
C ASN A 233 -2.89 10.07 -17.20
N ARG A 234 -3.93 10.91 -17.12
CA ARG A 234 -4.49 11.56 -18.32
C ARG A 234 -3.52 12.60 -18.89
N ALA A 235 -2.82 13.35 -18.05
CA ALA A 235 -1.76 14.24 -18.47
C ALA A 235 -0.66 13.51 -19.23
N LEU A 236 -0.23 12.33 -18.72
CA LEU A 236 0.72 11.46 -19.41
C LEU A 236 0.21 11.07 -20.81
N ALA A 237 -1.04 10.59 -20.90
CA ALA A 237 -1.65 10.23 -22.19
C ALA A 237 -1.67 11.42 -23.16
N ARG A 238 -2.04 12.61 -22.68
CA ARG A 238 -2.06 13.87 -23.46
C ARG A 238 -0.66 14.32 -23.89
N TYR A 239 0.31 14.18 -22.99
CA TYR A 239 1.71 14.49 -23.29
C TYR A 239 2.23 13.68 -24.48
N HIS A 240 2.02 12.38 -24.49
CA HIS A 240 2.44 11.51 -25.60
C HIS A 240 1.66 11.76 -26.90
N GLN A 241 0.49 12.37 -26.82
CA GLN A 241 -0.27 12.85 -27.98
C GLN A 241 0.15 14.26 -28.42
N ASN A 242 1.21 14.83 -27.83
CA ASN A 242 1.69 16.20 -28.05
C ASN A 242 0.64 17.28 -27.65
N ASN A 243 -0.34 16.94 -26.83
CA ASN A 243 -1.28 17.89 -26.25
C ASN A 243 -0.70 18.46 -24.95
N LEU A 244 0.39 19.22 -25.08
CA LEU A 244 1.15 19.75 -23.92
C LEU A 244 0.32 20.69 -23.04
N ARG A 245 -0.59 21.49 -23.68
CA ARG A 245 -1.47 22.40 -22.93
C ARG A 245 -2.48 21.64 -22.08
N GLY A 246 -3.09 20.59 -22.65
CA GLY A 246 -4.02 19.75 -21.93
C GLY A 246 -3.35 18.95 -20.81
N ALA A 247 -2.11 18.49 -21.04
CA ALA A 247 -1.30 17.82 -20.02
C ALA A 247 -0.98 18.77 -18.85
N MET A 248 -0.57 20.02 -19.13
CA MET A 248 -0.29 21.02 -18.09
C MET A 248 -1.51 21.28 -17.22
N ALA A 249 -2.67 21.48 -17.85
CA ALA A 249 -3.92 21.72 -17.13
C ALA A 249 -4.30 20.53 -16.20
N ASP A 250 -4.08 19.30 -16.64
CA ASP A 250 -4.34 18.13 -15.81
C ASP A 250 -3.35 18.02 -14.63
N TYR A 251 -2.06 18.32 -14.81
CA TYR A 251 -1.11 18.37 -13.69
C TYR A 251 -1.47 19.47 -12.69
N ASP A 252 -1.90 20.63 -13.16
CA ASP A 252 -2.34 21.71 -12.27
C ASP A 252 -3.57 21.27 -11.45
N LEU A 253 -4.58 20.64 -12.08
CA LEU A 253 -5.75 20.09 -11.38
C LEU A 253 -5.36 18.99 -10.38
N ALA A 254 -4.43 18.13 -10.72
CA ALA A 254 -3.94 17.09 -9.80
C ALA A 254 -3.33 17.70 -8.55
N LEU A 255 -2.52 18.75 -8.72
CA LEU A 255 -1.84 19.43 -7.62
C LEU A 255 -2.73 20.41 -6.84
N ASP A 256 -3.81 20.87 -7.43
CA ASP A 256 -4.87 21.58 -6.70
C ASP A 256 -5.62 20.63 -5.74
N ILE A 257 -5.76 19.36 -6.11
CA ILE A 257 -6.41 18.33 -5.29
C ILE A 257 -5.45 17.81 -4.21
N ASP A 258 -4.22 17.51 -4.59
CA ASP A 258 -3.15 17.00 -3.73
C ASP A 258 -1.86 17.82 -3.94
N PRO A 259 -1.68 18.92 -3.20
CA PRO A 259 -0.50 19.78 -3.32
C PRO A 259 0.83 19.10 -2.95
N HIS A 260 0.77 17.94 -2.30
CA HIS A 260 1.96 17.19 -1.88
C HIS A 260 2.27 16.01 -2.80
N ASN A 261 1.60 15.90 -3.93
CA ASN A 261 1.83 14.82 -4.88
C ASN A 261 3.16 14.98 -5.61
N PHE A 262 4.18 14.25 -5.16
CA PHE A 262 5.54 14.37 -5.72
C PHE A 262 5.61 13.91 -7.19
N ILE A 263 4.81 12.92 -7.63
CA ILE A 263 4.75 12.49 -9.04
C ILE A 263 4.18 13.60 -9.91
N GLY A 264 3.13 14.27 -9.43
CA GLY A 264 2.53 15.42 -10.11
C GLY A 264 3.54 16.56 -10.31
N HIS A 265 4.27 16.94 -9.25
CA HIS A 265 5.32 17.95 -9.34
C HIS A 265 6.46 17.53 -10.27
N TYR A 266 6.95 16.29 -10.12
CA TYR A 266 8.03 15.76 -10.96
C TYR A 266 7.66 15.82 -12.46
N ASN A 267 6.50 15.29 -12.81
CA ASN A 267 6.03 15.25 -14.19
C ASN A 267 5.73 16.65 -14.75
N ARG A 268 5.12 17.54 -13.93
CA ARG A 268 4.90 18.94 -14.32
C ARG A 268 6.23 19.69 -14.52
N GLY A 269 7.21 19.43 -13.66
CA GLY A 269 8.56 19.97 -13.80
C GLY A 269 9.21 19.57 -15.12
N LEU A 270 9.12 18.29 -15.51
CA LEU A 270 9.61 17.82 -16.81
C LEU A 270 8.90 18.51 -17.98
N LEU A 271 7.57 18.64 -17.91
CA LEU A 271 6.78 19.30 -18.94
C LEU A 271 7.13 20.80 -19.04
N ARG A 272 7.27 21.50 -17.89
CA ARG A 272 7.69 22.92 -17.84
C ARG A 272 9.07 23.13 -18.44
N ALA A 273 10.03 22.24 -18.11
CA ALA A 273 11.36 22.26 -18.72
C ALA A 273 11.30 22.10 -20.25
N GLN A 274 10.43 21.21 -20.74
CA GLN A 274 10.29 21.00 -22.19
C GLN A 274 9.68 22.21 -22.92
N VAL A 275 8.79 22.96 -22.27
CA VAL A 275 8.19 24.17 -22.88
C VAL A 275 8.99 25.45 -22.59
N GLY A 276 10.13 25.35 -21.91
CA GLY A 276 11.04 26.48 -21.64
C GLY A 276 10.65 27.33 -20.42
N ASP A 277 9.77 26.80 -19.52
CA ASP A 277 9.43 27.46 -18.25
C ASP A 277 10.37 26.97 -17.14
N ASP A 278 11.69 27.25 -17.33
CA ASP A 278 12.75 26.66 -16.52
C ASP A 278 12.66 27.04 -15.04
N ASN A 279 12.29 28.28 -14.73
CA ASN A 279 12.21 28.74 -13.34
C ASN A 279 11.13 27.98 -12.55
N ARG A 280 9.93 27.84 -13.13
CA ARG A 280 8.86 27.07 -12.47
C ARG A 280 9.14 25.57 -12.48
N ALA A 281 9.89 25.06 -13.45
CA ALA A 281 10.36 23.67 -13.42
C ALA A 281 11.33 23.43 -12.25
N ILE A 282 12.24 24.38 -11.98
CA ILE A 282 13.13 24.34 -10.81
C ILE A 282 12.34 24.34 -9.51
N GLU A 283 11.26 25.15 -9.41
CA GLU A 283 10.37 25.17 -8.24
C GLU A 283 9.72 23.80 -8.01
N ASP A 284 9.21 23.16 -9.07
CA ASP A 284 8.63 21.82 -8.99
C ASP A 284 9.67 20.79 -8.53
N PHE A 285 10.88 20.80 -9.09
CA PHE A 285 11.93 19.87 -8.63
C PHE A 285 12.43 20.17 -7.22
N ASN A 286 12.48 21.44 -6.80
CA ASN A 286 12.80 21.79 -5.42
C ASN A 286 11.80 21.15 -4.46
N PHE A 287 10.49 21.21 -4.78
CA PHE A 287 9.46 20.58 -3.98
C PHE A 287 9.67 19.05 -3.88
N VAL A 288 9.95 18.40 -5.02
CA VAL A 288 10.21 16.94 -5.03
C VAL A 288 11.42 16.60 -4.16
N ILE A 289 12.50 17.37 -4.24
CA ILE A 289 13.73 17.16 -3.46
C ILE A 289 13.53 17.44 -1.97
N GLU A 290 12.65 18.37 -1.61
CA GLU A 290 12.29 18.63 -0.22
C GLU A 290 11.54 17.43 0.39
N MET A 291 10.63 16.82 -0.37
CA MET A 291 9.86 15.65 0.06
C MET A 291 10.69 14.36 0.00
N GLU A 292 11.52 14.20 -1.00
CA GLU A 292 12.40 13.05 -1.25
C GLU A 292 13.84 13.54 -1.51
N PRO A 293 14.65 13.81 -0.48
CA PRO A 293 16.00 14.37 -0.63
C PRO A 293 16.98 13.50 -1.43
N ASP A 294 16.66 12.26 -1.62
CA ASP A 294 17.43 11.26 -2.36
C ASP A 294 16.82 10.90 -3.72
N ASN A 295 15.88 11.70 -4.22
CA ASN A 295 15.39 11.57 -5.58
C ASN A 295 16.42 12.09 -6.58
N MET A 296 17.38 11.20 -6.95
CA MET A 296 18.51 11.58 -7.81
C MET A 296 18.07 12.03 -9.21
N MET A 297 16.94 11.55 -9.70
CA MET A 297 16.39 12.02 -10.99
C MET A 297 15.91 13.46 -10.91
N ALA A 298 15.24 13.85 -9.84
CA ALA A 298 14.82 15.24 -9.63
C ALA A 298 16.03 16.16 -9.44
N ILE A 299 17.03 15.74 -8.65
CA ILE A 299 18.28 16.47 -8.44
C ILE A 299 19.00 16.67 -9.79
N PHE A 300 19.10 15.62 -10.61
CA PHE A 300 19.78 15.72 -11.90
C PHE A 300 19.03 16.66 -12.87
N ASN A 301 17.71 16.54 -12.96
CA ASN A 301 16.90 17.43 -13.81
C ASN A 301 16.96 18.87 -13.34
N ARG A 302 16.96 19.13 -12.03
CA ARG A 302 17.20 20.47 -11.49
C ARG A 302 18.59 21.00 -11.88
N GLY A 303 19.62 20.17 -11.76
CA GLY A 303 20.98 20.51 -12.19
C GLY A 303 21.06 20.94 -13.66
N LEU A 304 20.34 20.24 -14.56
CA LEU A 304 20.27 20.64 -15.98
C LEU A 304 19.65 22.02 -16.16
N LEU A 305 18.58 22.32 -15.44
CA LEU A 305 17.90 23.61 -15.50
C LEU A 305 18.75 24.76 -14.87
N LEU A 306 19.42 24.47 -13.75
CA LEU A 306 20.34 25.41 -13.12
C LEU A 306 21.51 25.75 -14.06
N GLU A 307 22.03 24.76 -14.79
CA GLU A 307 23.04 25.01 -15.81
C GLU A 307 22.50 25.90 -16.96
N GLN A 308 21.26 25.63 -17.39
CA GLN A 308 20.61 26.39 -18.47
C GLN A 308 20.31 27.85 -18.07
N THR A 309 19.85 28.04 -16.81
CA THR A 309 19.55 29.39 -16.27
C THR A 309 20.75 30.13 -15.75
N GLY A 310 21.94 29.51 -15.75
CA GLY A 310 23.22 30.18 -15.44
C GLY A 310 23.69 29.96 -13.99
N ASP A 311 22.97 29.29 -13.13
CA ASP A 311 23.50 28.90 -11.81
C ASP A 311 24.39 27.66 -11.92
N LEU A 312 25.60 27.91 -12.46
CA LEU A 312 26.61 26.87 -12.69
C LEU A 312 27.07 26.20 -11.39
N ARG A 313 27.08 26.93 -10.26
CA ARG A 313 27.52 26.39 -8.98
C ARG A 313 26.46 25.43 -8.41
N GLY A 314 25.20 25.82 -8.48
CA GLY A 314 24.07 24.94 -8.11
C GLY A 314 24.05 23.69 -8.97
N ALA A 315 24.22 23.82 -10.29
CA ALA A 315 24.27 22.67 -11.21
C ALA A 315 25.40 21.69 -10.86
N ILE A 316 26.63 22.20 -10.64
CA ILE A 316 27.79 21.37 -10.28
C ILE A 316 27.55 20.62 -8.95
N LYS A 317 26.91 21.29 -7.99
CA LYS A 317 26.54 20.66 -6.71
C LYS A 317 25.57 19.50 -6.94
N ASP A 318 24.49 19.72 -7.69
CA ASP A 318 23.48 18.72 -7.99
C ASP A 318 24.07 17.52 -8.75
N TYR A 319 24.85 17.78 -9.80
CA TYR A 319 25.55 16.71 -10.51
C TYR A 319 26.53 15.93 -9.63
N THR A 320 27.19 16.59 -8.68
CA THR A 320 28.12 15.92 -7.76
C THR A 320 27.36 15.00 -6.83
N THR A 321 26.24 15.43 -6.23
CA THR A 321 25.37 14.60 -5.42
C THR A 321 24.92 13.34 -6.18
N VAL A 322 24.49 13.48 -7.43
CA VAL A 322 24.08 12.35 -8.27
C VAL A 322 25.26 11.39 -8.54
N LEU A 323 26.45 11.92 -8.81
CA LEU A 323 27.64 11.10 -9.13
C LEU A 323 28.27 10.43 -7.90
N GLU A 324 28.03 10.92 -6.70
CA GLU A 324 28.36 10.25 -5.46
C GLU A 324 27.53 8.98 -5.26
N GLU A 325 26.25 9.02 -5.62
CA GLU A 325 25.35 7.86 -5.53
C GLU A 325 25.46 6.94 -6.76
N TYR A 326 25.63 7.52 -7.96
CA TYR A 326 25.74 6.80 -9.24
C TYR A 326 27.09 7.08 -9.95
N PRO A 327 28.21 6.51 -9.46
CA PRO A 327 29.55 6.77 -10.03
C PRO A 327 29.72 6.33 -11.50
N ASN A 328 28.83 5.48 -12.01
CA ASN A 328 28.87 4.97 -13.38
C ASN A 328 27.97 5.76 -14.36
N PHE A 329 27.29 6.81 -13.87
CA PHE A 329 26.41 7.63 -14.71
C PHE A 329 27.23 8.64 -15.55
N LEU A 330 27.68 8.22 -16.73
CA LEU A 330 28.57 8.98 -17.59
C LEU A 330 28.00 10.32 -18.06
N VAL A 331 26.67 10.40 -18.28
CA VAL A 331 25.99 11.67 -18.64
C VAL A 331 26.18 12.72 -17.55
N GLY A 332 26.15 12.31 -16.27
CA GLY A 332 26.42 13.20 -15.14
C GLY A 332 27.84 13.83 -15.19
N TYR A 333 28.85 13.04 -15.50
CA TYR A 333 30.22 13.58 -15.68
C TYR A 333 30.30 14.54 -16.85
N GLN A 334 29.63 14.23 -17.97
CA GLN A 334 29.59 15.12 -19.13
C GLN A 334 28.96 16.47 -18.79
N CYS A 335 27.79 16.46 -18.12
CA CYS A 335 27.09 17.67 -17.70
C CYS A 335 27.91 18.45 -16.68
N ARG A 336 28.48 17.80 -15.66
CA ARG A 336 29.32 18.46 -14.64
C ARG A 336 30.57 19.06 -15.24
N GLY A 337 31.26 18.34 -16.14
CA GLY A 337 32.44 18.82 -16.84
C GLY A 337 32.14 20.06 -17.71
N ASN A 338 30.99 20.07 -18.39
CA ASN A 338 30.55 21.24 -19.17
C ASN A 338 30.25 22.45 -18.27
N ALA A 339 29.54 22.25 -17.17
CA ALA A 339 29.26 23.32 -16.21
C ALA A 339 30.55 23.87 -15.57
N ARG A 340 31.53 23.01 -15.24
CA ARG A 340 32.87 23.40 -14.74
C ARG A 340 33.65 24.21 -15.75
N LYS A 341 33.62 23.81 -17.03
CA LYS A 341 34.27 24.60 -18.12
C LYS A 341 33.67 25.99 -18.20
N LYS A 342 32.33 26.10 -18.21
CA LYS A 342 31.62 27.39 -18.24
C LYS A 342 31.97 28.26 -17.02
N LEU A 343 32.18 27.65 -15.85
CA LEU A 343 32.56 28.34 -14.62
C LEU A 343 34.04 28.72 -14.55
N GLY A 344 34.89 28.16 -15.44
CA GLY A 344 36.32 28.37 -15.44
C GLY A 344 37.14 27.40 -14.58
N ASP A 345 36.50 26.37 -14.00
CA ASP A 345 37.16 25.27 -13.25
C ASP A 345 37.76 24.26 -14.25
N ARG A 346 38.90 24.58 -14.81
CA ARG A 346 39.58 23.74 -15.80
C ARG A 346 40.02 22.41 -15.22
N LYS A 347 40.57 22.41 -13.99
CA LYS A 347 41.07 21.18 -13.35
C LYS A 347 39.93 20.18 -13.07
N GLY A 348 38.81 20.68 -12.56
CA GLY A 348 37.64 19.84 -12.32
C GLY A 348 37.06 19.30 -13.62
N ALA A 349 37.02 20.11 -14.69
CA ALA A 349 36.53 19.69 -15.99
C ALA A 349 37.42 18.61 -16.63
N GLU A 350 38.75 18.77 -16.58
CA GLU A 350 39.71 17.75 -17.04
C GLU A 350 39.57 16.44 -16.29
N ALA A 351 39.32 16.48 -14.97
CA ALA A 351 39.08 15.26 -14.18
C ALA A 351 37.84 14.52 -14.64
N ASP A 352 36.75 15.23 -14.93
CA ASP A 352 35.50 14.60 -15.45
C ASP A 352 35.73 14.03 -16.88
N GLU A 353 36.46 14.71 -17.72
CA GLU A 353 36.82 14.23 -19.07
C GLU A 353 37.69 12.97 -19.04
N LEU A 354 38.63 12.86 -18.10
CA LEU A 354 39.45 11.67 -17.93
C LEU A 354 38.57 10.43 -17.55
N VAL A 355 37.51 10.61 -16.76
CA VAL A 355 36.56 9.54 -16.45
C VAL A 355 35.85 9.09 -17.73
N LEU A 356 35.37 10.02 -18.55
CA LEU A 356 34.68 9.71 -19.81
C LEU A 356 35.64 9.02 -20.81
N LEU A 357 36.87 9.49 -20.93
CA LEU A 357 37.89 8.90 -21.80
C LEU A 357 38.21 7.47 -21.38
N LYS A 358 38.40 7.25 -20.06
CA LYS A 358 38.65 5.90 -19.53
C LYS A 358 37.48 4.98 -19.82
N ALA A 359 36.24 5.40 -19.58
CA ALA A 359 35.05 4.59 -19.86
C ALA A 359 34.95 4.21 -21.35
N HIS A 360 35.33 5.15 -22.27
CA HIS A 360 35.35 4.88 -23.72
C HIS A 360 36.44 3.87 -24.10
N LEU A 361 37.64 3.98 -23.53
CA LEU A 361 38.74 3.04 -23.77
C LEU A 361 38.39 1.63 -23.22
N ASP A 362 37.80 1.57 -22.06
CA ASP A 362 37.34 0.29 -21.46
C ASP A 362 36.29 -0.40 -22.35
N GLU A 363 35.35 0.36 -22.92
CA GLU A 363 34.36 -0.15 -23.86
C GLU A 363 35.01 -0.67 -25.16
N GLN A 364 35.98 0.07 -25.75
CA GLN A 364 36.72 -0.39 -26.92
C GLN A 364 37.53 -1.65 -26.64
N ASN A 365 38.09 -1.80 -25.46
CA ASN A 365 38.86 -2.97 -25.05
C ASN A 365 37.99 -4.15 -24.60
N GLY A 366 36.65 -4.07 -24.69
CA GLY A 366 35.75 -5.12 -24.32
C GLY A 366 35.69 -5.42 -22.81
N VAL A 367 36.14 -4.48 -21.97
CA VAL A 367 36.04 -4.59 -20.52
C VAL A 367 34.55 -4.51 -20.15
N LYS A 368 34.00 -5.62 -19.65
CA LYS A 368 32.61 -5.64 -19.17
C LYS A 368 32.47 -4.66 -18.01
N LYS A 369 31.56 -3.68 -18.17
CA LYS A 369 31.16 -2.81 -17.04
C LYS A 369 30.73 -3.70 -15.88
N PRO A 370 31.19 -3.46 -14.64
CA PRO A 370 30.60 -4.11 -13.49
C PRO A 370 29.10 -3.83 -13.54
N LYS A 371 28.26 -4.87 -13.35
CA LYS A 371 26.83 -4.68 -13.17
C LYS A 371 26.68 -3.68 -12.04
N ALA A 372 25.97 -2.57 -12.29
CA ALA A 372 25.65 -1.63 -11.23
C ALA A 372 25.11 -2.41 -10.06
N ASP A 373 25.66 -2.15 -8.86
CA ASP A 373 25.20 -2.81 -7.62
C ASP A 373 23.69 -2.59 -7.52
N GLU A 374 22.91 -3.65 -7.78
CA GLU A 374 21.46 -3.62 -7.72
C GLU A 374 20.94 -3.40 -6.29
N GLU A 375 21.84 -3.45 -5.30
CA GLU A 375 21.49 -3.45 -3.88
C GLU A 375 21.34 -2.04 -3.26
N LYS A 376 21.79 -0.97 -3.92
CA LYS A 376 21.75 0.39 -3.35
C LYS A 376 20.56 1.25 -3.77
N THR A 377 19.71 0.78 -4.66
CA THR A 377 18.59 1.57 -5.15
C THR A 377 17.32 1.35 -4.34
N ARG A 378 16.80 2.40 -3.73
CA ARG A 378 15.65 2.38 -2.82
C ARG A 378 14.33 1.99 -3.47
N LYS A 379 14.13 2.28 -4.74
CA LYS A 379 12.88 2.02 -5.48
C LYS A 379 13.19 1.40 -6.83
N LYS A 380 12.30 0.56 -7.33
CA LYS A 380 12.44 -0.06 -8.66
C LYS A 380 12.53 0.95 -9.80
N SER A 381 11.94 2.15 -9.65
CA SER A 381 11.97 3.23 -10.62
C SER A 381 13.33 3.89 -10.75
N ASP A 382 14.13 3.92 -9.66
CA ASP A 382 15.38 4.68 -9.58
C ASP A 382 16.60 3.86 -10.03
N LYS A 383 16.39 2.60 -10.43
CA LYS A 383 17.44 1.65 -10.81
C LYS A 383 18.22 2.04 -12.09
N ASN A 384 17.71 2.97 -12.88
CA ASN A 384 18.37 3.39 -14.11
C ASN A 384 18.25 4.89 -14.33
N MET A 385 19.34 5.63 -14.03
CA MET A 385 19.45 7.06 -14.24
C MET A 385 19.23 7.50 -15.68
N ASP A 386 19.35 6.60 -16.68
CA ASP A 386 19.06 6.91 -18.08
C ASP A 386 17.60 7.30 -18.30
N ASN A 387 16.72 6.99 -17.37
CA ASN A 387 15.30 7.33 -17.40
C ASN A 387 14.97 8.73 -16.84
N TYR A 388 15.92 9.54 -16.47
CA TYR A 388 15.70 10.85 -15.81
C TYR A 388 14.75 11.81 -16.55
N ARG A 389 14.54 11.63 -17.85
CA ARG A 389 13.60 12.41 -18.67
C ARG A 389 12.24 11.76 -18.86
N LYS A 390 12.03 10.55 -18.35
CA LYS A 390 10.74 9.86 -18.53
C LYS A 390 9.71 10.40 -17.53
N ILE A 391 8.54 10.71 -18.05
CA ILE A 391 7.35 11.00 -17.24
C ILE A 391 6.91 9.71 -16.56
N VAL A 392 6.58 9.82 -15.28
CA VAL A 392 6.23 8.69 -14.42
C VAL A 392 4.72 8.51 -14.41
N VAL A 393 4.27 7.27 -14.53
CA VAL A 393 2.86 6.90 -14.32
C VAL A 393 2.55 7.01 -12.83
N ALA A 394 1.46 7.67 -12.47
CA ALA A 394 0.98 7.63 -11.11
C ALA A 394 0.40 6.23 -10.87
N ASP A 395 1.04 5.47 -9.98
CA ASP A 395 0.45 4.25 -9.47
C ASP A 395 -0.90 4.59 -8.83
N ASN A 396 -1.89 3.72 -9.02
CA ASN A 396 -3.15 3.80 -8.28
C ASN A 396 -2.87 3.35 -6.83
N GLU A 397 -2.05 4.14 -6.09
CA GLU A 397 -1.72 3.90 -4.68
C GLU A 397 -2.96 3.88 -3.77
N GLY A 398 -4.13 4.19 -4.33
CA GLY A 398 -5.40 4.04 -3.63
C GLY A 398 -5.76 2.61 -3.22
N ALA A 399 -5.14 1.59 -3.81
CA ALA A 399 -5.41 0.19 -3.45
C ALA A 399 -4.65 -0.25 -2.20
N GLU A 400 -3.41 0.20 -1.98
CA GLU A 400 -2.65 -0.12 -0.75
C GLU A 400 -2.96 0.83 0.40
N SER A 401 -3.21 2.10 0.15
CA SER A 401 -3.58 3.07 1.20
C SER A 401 -5.02 2.91 1.70
N LYS A 402 -5.92 2.31 0.91
CA LYS A 402 -7.26 1.92 1.40
C LYS A 402 -7.23 0.85 2.50
N TYR A 403 -6.10 0.17 2.68
CA TYR A 403 -5.88 -0.81 3.75
C TYR A 403 -4.93 -0.30 4.85
N GLN A 404 -4.34 0.89 4.69
CA GLN A 404 -3.73 1.64 5.80
C GLN A 404 -4.82 2.51 6.41
N ASN A 405 -5.53 1.90 7.34
CA ASN A 405 -6.61 2.56 8.06
C ASN A 405 -6.11 3.80 8.78
N ASP A 406 -6.81 4.92 8.61
CA ASP A 406 -6.86 6.02 9.56
C ASP A 406 -7.46 5.50 10.88
N TYR A 407 -6.62 4.89 11.72
CA TYR A 407 -7.05 4.41 13.03
C TYR A 407 -7.30 5.60 13.97
N ARG A 408 -8.56 5.85 14.25
CA ARG A 408 -8.99 6.72 15.33
C ARG A 408 -8.97 5.93 16.64
N GLY A 409 -7.98 6.19 17.47
CA GLY A 409 -7.86 5.64 18.82
C GLY A 409 -6.54 4.92 19.05
N ARG A 410 -5.49 5.68 19.35
CA ARG A 410 -4.22 5.12 19.83
C ARG A 410 -4.37 4.77 21.30
N VAL A 411 -4.38 3.48 21.62
CA VAL A 411 -4.05 3.01 22.98
C VAL A 411 -2.52 2.92 23.05
N GLN A 412 -1.92 3.61 24.03
CA GLN A 412 -0.46 3.69 24.16
C GLN A 412 0.18 2.37 24.62
N ASP A 413 -0.59 1.42 25.15
CA ASP A 413 -0.13 0.09 25.56
C ASP A 413 -0.71 -1.00 24.67
N ARG A 414 0.16 -1.67 23.91
CA ARG A 414 -0.19 -2.79 23.02
C ARG A 414 -0.60 -4.08 23.74
N ASN A 415 -0.26 -4.23 25.00
CA ASN A 415 -0.64 -5.37 25.86
C ASN A 415 -1.67 -4.91 26.88
N VAL A 416 -2.93 -4.97 26.51
CA VAL A 416 -4.03 -4.62 27.43
C VAL A 416 -4.32 -5.82 28.34
N SER A 417 -3.53 -5.97 29.40
CA SER A 417 -3.93 -6.77 30.56
C SER A 417 -4.58 -5.84 31.58
N VAL A 418 -5.90 -5.82 31.63
CA VAL A 418 -6.61 -5.01 32.61
C VAL A 418 -7.07 -5.91 33.74
N GLU A 419 -6.53 -5.69 34.94
CA GLU A 419 -7.09 -6.24 36.16
C GLU A 419 -8.38 -5.50 36.51
N LEU A 420 -9.48 -6.23 36.54
CA LEU A 420 -10.78 -5.65 36.83
C LEU A 420 -11.02 -5.55 38.33
N GLN A 421 -11.53 -4.41 38.76
CA GLN A 421 -12.20 -4.33 40.05
C GLN A 421 -13.54 -5.07 40.01
N PRO A 422 -13.92 -5.82 41.07
CA PRO A 422 -15.20 -6.52 41.07
C PRO A 422 -16.33 -5.51 40.96
N LEU A 423 -17.23 -5.75 40.00
CA LEU A 423 -18.51 -5.06 39.91
C LEU A 423 -19.41 -5.60 41.00
N PHE A 424 -19.78 -4.77 41.95
CA PHE A 424 -20.76 -5.06 43.01
C PHE A 424 -22.18 -5.17 42.45
#